data_69b26d77223225696285d022efca6685
#
_entry.id   69b26d77223225696285d022efca6685
#
_cell.length_a   1.000
_cell.length_b   1.000
_cell.length_c   1.000
_cell.angle_alpha   90.00
_cell.angle_beta   90.00
_cell.angle_gamma   90.00
#
_symmetry.space_group_name_H-M   'P 1'
#
loop_
_entity.id
_entity.type
_entity.pdbx_description
1 polymer ?
#
loop_
_entity_poly.entity_id
_entity_poly.type
_entity_poly.pdbx_seq_one_letter_code
_entity_poly.pdbx_strand_id
1 'polypeptide(L)'
;WDKVFEPIETFIAIPELDSIYKKVHRYQENTLDSIMYGSDSHKLEDILFEDYPDLLNRTDATHRKALSTNLFERYPEVLFSEKPDNDEYVKIWGRSKAGRLFKYLKAKYLRVHPNLFKYKVLLPKANGSGAIGEVLSTPLIGEPLIGHTQTFISIGNFNEKKEAENC
;
A
#
# COMPACT_ATOMS: atom_id res chain seq x y z
N TRP A 1 -22.45 -29.20 9.14
CA TRP A 1 -22.02 -27.97 8.46
C TRP A 1 -20.62 -27.51 8.87
N ASP A 2 -19.82 -28.39 9.49
CA ASP A 2 -18.50 -28.04 10.01
C ASP A 2 -17.40 -28.60 9.09
N LYS A 3 -17.33 -28.13 7.84
CA LYS A 3 -16.18 -28.40 7.00
C LYS A 3 -15.17 -27.27 7.16
N VAL A 4 -14.12 -27.54 7.88
CA VAL A 4 -12.91 -26.74 7.87
C VAL A 4 -12.14 -27.08 6.60
N PHE A 5 -11.86 -26.09 5.76
CA PHE A 5 -11.05 -26.28 4.56
C PHE A 5 -9.65 -25.78 4.85
N GLU A 6 -8.70 -26.69 4.91
CA GLU A 6 -7.29 -26.34 4.88
C GLU A 6 -6.88 -26.01 3.43
N PRO A 7 -6.10 -24.97 3.18
CA PRO A 7 -5.40 -24.07 4.11
C PRO A 7 -6.18 -22.79 4.48
N ILE A 8 -7.47 -22.72 4.20
CA ILE A 8 -8.27 -21.53 4.53
C ILE A 8 -8.94 -21.79 5.87
N GLU A 9 -8.51 -21.08 6.89
CA GLU A 9 -9.19 -20.98 8.19
C GLU A 9 -10.48 -20.12 8.07
N THR A 10 -11.33 -20.44 7.11
CA THR A 10 -12.54 -19.69 6.83
C THR A 10 -13.73 -20.64 6.77
N PHE A 11 -14.74 -20.33 7.56
CA PHE A 11 -16.01 -21.05 7.51
C PHE A 11 -16.79 -20.68 6.23
N ILE A 12 -17.09 -21.67 5.40
CA ILE A 12 -17.92 -21.51 4.20
C ILE A 12 -19.35 -21.90 4.57
N ALA A 13 -20.18 -20.91 4.80
CA ALA A 13 -21.57 -21.08 5.26
C ALA A 13 -22.54 -21.52 4.16
N ILE A 14 -22.18 -21.37 2.90
CA ILE A 14 -23.08 -21.57 1.74
C ILE A 14 -22.50 -22.64 0.82
N PRO A 15 -23.25 -23.73 0.51
CA PRO A 15 -22.77 -24.83 -0.33
C PRO A 15 -22.27 -24.42 -1.72
N GLU A 16 -22.85 -23.38 -2.29
CA GLU A 16 -22.47 -22.83 -3.59
C GLU A 16 -21.03 -22.27 -3.55
N LEU A 17 -20.63 -21.64 -2.42
CA LEU A 17 -19.28 -21.16 -2.22
C LEU A 17 -18.24 -22.29 -2.17
N ASP A 18 -18.60 -23.47 -1.66
CA ASP A 18 -17.73 -24.65 -1.67
C ASP A 18 -17.36 -25.05 -3.12
N SER A 19 -18.34 -25.01 -4.02
CA SER A 19 -18.10 -25.34 -5.43
C SER A 19 -17.20 -24.30 -6.13
N ILE A 20 -17.35 -23.03 -5.82
CA ILE A 20 -16.51 -21.95 -6.31
C ILE A 20 -15.11 -22.08 -5.74
N TYR A 21 -15.00 -22.28 -4.43
CA TYR A 21 -13.73 -22.47 -3.74
C TYR A 21 -12.91 -23.62 -4.37
N LYS A 22 -13.51 -24.80 -4.57
CA LYS A 22 -12.84 -25.95 -5.19
C LYS A 22 -12.34 -25.66 -6.61
N LYS A 23 -13.04 -24.80 -7.36
CA LYS A 23 -12.59 -24.39 -8.70
C LYS A 23 -11.39 -23.45 -8.65
N VAL A 24 -11.36 -22.55 -7.68
CA VAL A 24 -10.31 -21.51 -7.56
C VAL A 24 -9.08 -22.06 -6.85
N HIS A 25 -9.25 -22.95 -5.88
CA HIS A 25 -8.19 -23.53 -5.04
C HIS A 25 -7.09 -24.24 -5.85
N ARG A 26 -7.44 -24.80 -7.00
CA ARG A 26 -6.45 -25.42 -7.91
C ARG A 26 -5.40 -24.44 -8.47
N TYR A 27 -5.62 -23.14 -8.32
CA TYR A 27 -4.71 -22.07 -8.75
C TYR A 27 -3.90 -21.48 -7.60
N GLN A 28 -3.82 -22.16 -6.46
CA GLN A 28 -3.15 -21.69 -5.23
C GLN A 28 -1.69 -21.26 -5.43
N GLU A 29 -0.98 -21.87 -6.36
CA GLU A 29 0.42 -21.53 -6.64
C GLU A 29 0.61 -20.12 -7.23
N ASN A 30 -0.47 -19.50 -7.72
CA ASN A 30 -0.47 -18.19 -8.36
C ASN A 30 -1.49 -17.23 -7.75
N THR A 31 -1.60 -17.23 -6.44
CA THR A 31 -2.53 -16.33 -5.72
C THR A 31 -2.01 -14.91 -5.63
N LEU A 32 -2.93 -13.95 -5.53
CA LEU A 32 -2.59 -12.52 -5.43
C LEU A 32 -1.80 -12.17 -4.17
N ASP A 33 -1.89 -12.96 -3.10
CA ASP A 33 -1.15 -12.73 -1.86
C ASP A 33 0.37 -12.77 -2.05
N SER A 34 0.87 -13.58 -3.01
CA SER A 34 2.29 -13.64 -3.36
C SER A 34 2.84 -12.33 -3.95
N ILE A 35 1.96 -11.49 -4.49
CA ILE A 35 2.29 -10.19 -5.09
C ILE A 35 1.58 -9.03 -4.38
N MET A 36 1.05 -9.27 -3.18
CA MET A 36 0.39 -8.27 -2.37
C MET A 36 1.34 -7.69 -1.32
N TYR A 37 1.49 -6.40 -1.30
CA TYR A 37 2.42 -5.67 -0.44
C TYR A 37 1.68 -4.74 0.49
N GLY A 38 1.92 -4.91 1.77
CA GLY A 38 1.28 -4.15 2.85
C GLY A 38 2.11 -2.99 3.37
N SER A 39 1.84 -2.63 4.61
CA SER A 39 2.41 -1.46 5.29
C SER A 39 3.93 -1.47 5.49
N ASP A 40 4.55 -2.64 5.43
CA ASP A 40 6.00 -2.77 5.66
C ASP A 40 6.84 -2.70 4.37
N SER A 41 6.18 -2.58 3.22
CA SER A 41 6.85 -2.52 1.92
C SER A 41 7.69 -1.26 1.75
N HIS A 42 7.26 -0.14 2.35
CA HIS A 42 7.97 1.12 2.28
C HIS A 42 8.29 1.63 3.69
N LYS A 43 9.54 2.03 3.91
CA LYS A 43 10.01 2.62 5.16
C LYS A 43 10.87 3.83 4.86
N LEU A 44 10.96 4.75 5.81
CA LEU A 44 11.91 5.86 5.75
C LEU A 44 13.32 5.37 6.10
N GLU A 45 14.32 5.98 5.47
CA GLU A 45 15.72 5.73 5.74
C GLU A 45 16.26 6.61 6.87
N ASP A 46 17.37 6.22 7.50
CA ASP A 46 17.97 6.94 8.61
C ASP A 46 18.50 8.31 8.20
N ILE A 47 18.95 8.45 6.96
CA ILE A 47 19.46 9.71 6.40
C ILE A 47 18.42 10.85 6.50
N LEU A 48 17.11 10.54 6.53
CA LEU A 48 16.08 11.55 6.77
C LEU A 48 16.27 12.22 8.14
N PHE A 49 16.57 11.42 9.15
CA PHE A 49 16.72 11.88 10.55
C PHE A 49 18.10 12.45 10.83
N GLU A 50 19.08 12.13 9.99
CA GLU A 50 20.40 12.80 9.98
C GLU A 50 20.28 14.21 9.40
N ASP A 51 19.56 14.35 8.27
CA ASP A 51 19.32 15.64 7.63
C ASP A 51 18.33 16.54 8.43
N TYR A 52 17.40 15.92 9.18
CA TYR A 52 16.39 16.59 9.99
C TYR A 52 16.31 16.01 11.42
N PRO A 53 17.28 16.31 12.30
CA PRO A 53 17.32 15.74 13.66
C PRO A 53 16.09 16.06 14.52
N ASP A 54 15.44 17.19 14.28
CA ASP A 54 14.24 17.61 15.01
C ASP A 54 13.05 16.67 14.79
N LEU A 55 13.07 15.86 13.73
CA LEU A 55 12.04 14.87 13.46
C LEU A 55 12.15 13.62 14.35
N LEU A 56 13.30 13.40 14.99
CA LEU A 56 13.56 12.22 15.83
C LEU A 56 12.57 12.08 16.99
N ASN A 57 12.13 13.18 17.56
CA ASN A 57 11.29 13.19 18.75
C ASN A 57 9.78 13.29 18.46
N ARG A 58 9.37 13.26 17.18
CA ARG A 58 7.93 13.36 16.81
C ARG A 58 7.15 12.08 17.02
N THR A 59 7.83 10.96 17.17
CA THR A 59 7.22 9.65 17.47
C THR A 59 8.29 8.73 18.07
N ASP A 60 7.84 7.62 18.67
CA ASP A 60 8.72 6.61 19.23
C ASP A 60 9.61 5.96 18.15
N ALA A 61 10.72 5.36 18.59
CA ALA A 61 11.72 4.77 17.71
C ALA A 61 11.16 3.64 16.82
N THR A 62 10.17 2.89 17.32
CA THR A 62 9.58 1.74 16.63
C THR A 62 8.78 2.18 15.39
N HIS A 63 8.03 3.28 15.50
CA HIS A 63 7.15 3.76 14.44
C HIS A 63 7.74 4.88 13.58
N ARG A 64 8.94 5.38 13.94
CA ARG A 64 9.59 6.52 13.30
C ARG A 64 9.73 6.37 11.79
N LYS A 65 10.15 5.20 11.33
CA LYS A 65 10.41 4.91 9.91
C LYS A 65 9.16 4.46 9.14
N ALA A 66 8.05 4.22 9.81
CA ALA A 66 6.84 3.72 9.15
C ALA A 66 6.18 4.83 8.30
N LEU A 67 5.78 4.49 7.08
CA LEU A 67 4.90 5.33 6.28
C LEU A 67 3.46 5.23 6.82
N SER A 68 3.28 5.67 8.05
CA SER A 68 2.00 5.59 8.77
C SER A 68 0.89 6.42 8.10
N THR A 69 -0.35 6.19 8.51
CA THR A 69 -1.53 6.90 8.01
C THR A 69 -1.41 8.42 8.14
N ASN A 70 -0.79 8.89 9.20
CA ASN A 70 -0.57 10.33 9.49
C ASN A 70 0.79 10.86 9.05
N LEU A 71 1.45 10.19 8.10
CA LEU A 71 2.79 10.57 7.63
C LEU A 71 2.86 12.04 7.18
N PHE A 72 1.82 12.51 6.48
CA PHE A 72 1.77 13.86 5.90
C PHE A 72 1.64 14.96 6.94
N GLU A 73 1.00 14.65 8.06
CA GLU A 73 0.90 15.56 9.21
C GLU A 73 2.13 15.46 10.12
N ARG A 74 2.75 14.28 10.17
CA ARG A 74 3.90 14.01 11.03
C ARG A 74 5.19 14.65 10.54
N TYR A 75 5.40 14.63 9.22
CA TYR A 75 6.63 15.13 8.59
C TYR A 75 6.35 16.10 7.42
N PRO A 76 5.60 17.19 7.65
CA PRO A 76 5.20 18.12 6.58
C PRO A 76 6.40 18.82 5.91
N GLU A 77 7.53 18.95 6.61
CA GLU A 77 8.72 19.65 6.12
C GLU A 77 9.43 18.94 4.97
N VAL A 78 9.23 17.62 4.86
CA VAL A 78 9.91 16.80 3.86
C VAL A 78 8.96 16.22 2.80
N LEU A 79 7.68 16.57 2.90
CA LEU A 79 6.61 16.07 2.03
C LEU A 79 5.93 17.21 1.28
N PHE A 80 6.28 17.39 0.03
CA PHE A 80 5.87 18.50 -0.80
C PHE A 80 4.60 18.20 -1.60
N SER A 81 3.74 19.19 -1.78
CA SER A 81 2.53 19.05 -2.61
C SER A 81 2.85 19.12 -4.10
N GLU A 82 3.90 19.84 -4.48
CA GLU A 82 4.42 19.94 -5.84
C GLU A 82 5.84 19.40 -5.87
N LYS A 83 6.26 18.85 -7.01
CA LYS A 83 7.62 18.33 -7.17
C LYS A 83 8.62 19.49 -7.20
N PRO A 84 9.55 19.58 -6.26
CA PRO A 84 10.64 20.55 -6.33
C PRO A 84 11.61 20.25 -7.47
N ASP A 85 12.25 21.28 -8.05
CA ASP A 85 12.97 21.19 -9.32
C ASP A 85 14.34 20.47 -9.29
N ASN A 86 14.96 20.28 -8.11
CA ASN A 86 16.40 20.03 -8.02
C ASN A 86 16.86 18.65 -7.51
N ASP A 87 15.94 17.72 -7.27
CA ASP A 87 16.28 16.40 -6.71
C ASP A 87 15.45 15.28 -7.34
N GLU A 88 15.88 14.04 -7.08
CA GLU A 88 15.06 12.87 -7.38
C GLU A 88 13.97 12.70 -6.32
N TYR A 89 12.73 12.67 -6.76
CA TYR A 89 11.55 12.52 -5.92
C TYR A 89 10.72 11.30 -6.29
N VAL A 90 10.16 10.69 -5.28
CA VAL A 90 9.11 9.66 -5.39
C VAL A 90 7.78 10.25 -4.95
N LYS A 91 6.69 9.78 -5.54
CA LYS A 91 5.34 10.12 -5.10
C LYS A 91 4.89 9.15 -4.01
N ILE A 92 4.32 9.66 -2.94
CA ILE A 92 3.72 8.85 -1.88
C ILE A 92 2.21 9.06 -1.91
N TRP A 93 1.47 8.00 -2.16
CA TRP A 93 0.01 7.99 -2.04
C TRP A 93 -0.38 7.83 -0.58
N GLY A 94 -1.09 8.78 -0.05
CA GLY A 94 -1.45 8.81 1.35
C GLY A 94 -2.79 9.50 1.61
N ARG A 95 -3.14 9.57 2.90
CA ARG A 95 -4.33 10.28 3.37
C ARG A 95 -3.91 11.50 4.17
N SER A 96 -4.66 12.57 4.01
CA SER A 96 -4.65 13.76 4.84
C SER A 96 -6.07 14.09 5.31
N LYS A 97 -6.22 15.17 6.08
CA LYS A 97 -7.55 15.70 6.45
C LYS A 97 -8.39 16.10 5.23
N ALA A 98 -7.74 16.52 4.14
CA ALA A 98 -8.37 16.89 2.88
C ALA A 98 -8.78 15.70 2.00
N GLY A 99 -8.42 14.46 2.39
CA GLY A 99 -8.70 13.27 1.62
C GLY A 99 -7.43 12.52 1.19
N ARG A 100 -7.55 11.72 0.14
CA ARG A 100 -6.45 10.95 -0.45
C ARG A 100 -5.73 11.81 -1.47
N LEU A 101 -4.41 11.91 -1.37
CA LEU A 101 -3.59 12.72 -2.28
C LEU A 101 -2.16 12.19 -2.39
N PHE A 102 -1.43 12.70 -3.36
CA PHE A 102 0.00 12.47 -3.51
C PHE A 102 0.80 13.57 -2.83
N LYS A 103 1.93 13.17 -2.24
CA LYS A 103 3.00 14.09 -1.87
C LYS A 103 4.33 13.58 -2.38
N TYR A 104 5.26 14.50 -2.61
CA TYR A 104 6.60 14.20 -3.08
C TYR A 104 7.56 14.11 -1.89
N LEU A 105 8.36 13.03 -1.87
CA LEU A 105 9.42 12.78 -0.91
C LEU A 105 10.73 12.63 -1.68
N LYS A 106 11.85 13.19 -1.19
CA LYS A 106 13.16 12.93 -1.80
C LYS A 106 13.43 11.42 -1.82
N ALA A 107 13.85 10.90 -2.97
CA ALA A 107 14.05 9.46 -3.17
C ALA A 107 15.02 8.85 -2.15
N LYS A 108 16.09 9.60 -1.77
CA LYS A 108 17.08 9.16 -0.76
C LYS A 108 16.49 8.88 0.64
N TYR A 109 15.30 9.43 0.96
CA TYR A 109 14.64 9.23 2.25
C TYR A 109 13.72 8.01 2.29
N LEU A 110 13.47 7.38 1.14
CA LEU A 110 12.63 6.19 1.07
C LEU A 110 13.48 4.95 0.87
N ARG A 111 13.29 3.94 1.72
CA ARG A 111 13.89 2.62 1.51
C ARG A 111 13.41 2.02 0.21
N VAL A 112 14.36 1.61 -0.62
CA VAL A 112 14.07 0.99 -1.91
C VAL A 112 13.39 -0.36 -1.70
N HIS A 113 12.30 -0.57 -2.41
CA HIS A 113 11.59 -1.84 -2.50
C HIS A 113 11.30 -2.13 -3.98
N PRO A 114 11.44 -3.37 -4.46
CA PRO A 114 11.26 -3.72 -5.88
C PRO A 114 9.93 -3.25 -6.47
N ASN A 115 8.85 -3.33 -5.70
CA ASN A 115 7.52 -2.85 -6.10
C ASN A 115 7.49 -1.33 -6.41
N LEU A 116 8.43 -0.53 -5.89
CA LEU A 116 8.49 0.91 -6.17
C LEU A 116 8.72 1.19 -7.65
N PHE A 117 9.47 0.35 -8.35
CA PHE A 117 9.84 0.53 -9.76
C PHE A 117 8.90 -0.14 -10.75
N LYS A 118 7.77 -0.68 -10.27
CA LYS A 118 6.83 -1.46 -11.07
C LYS A 118 5.45 -0.83 -11.08
N TYR A 119 4.66 -1.17 -12.10
CA TYR A 119 3.22 -0.90 -12.09
C TYR A 119 2.53 -1.78 -11.06
N LYS A 120 1.51 -1.25 -10.43
CA LYS A 120 0.77 -1.90 -9.35
C LYS A 120 -0.64 -1.36 -9.24
N VAL A 121 -1.51 -2.10 -8.59
CA VAL A 121 -2.85 -1.65 -8.20
C VAL A 121 -2.80 -1.23 -6.74
N LEU A 122 -3.23 -0.04 -6.42
CA LEU A 122 -3.31 0.50 -5.05
C LEU A 122 -4.77 0.46 -4.57
N LEU A 123 -4.98 -0.21 -3.44
CA LEU A 123 -6.28 -0.33 -2.79
C LEU A 123 -6.21 0.17 -1.35
N PRO A 124 -7.25 0.84 -0.84
CA PRO A 124 -7.33 1.15 0.58
C PRO A 124 -7.54 -0.14 1.39
N LYS A 125 -6.91 -0.24 2.56
CA LYS A 125 -7.09 -1.37 3.50
C LYS A 125 -8.49 -1.42 4.10
N ALA A 126 -9.13 -0.26 4.23
CA ALA A 126 -10.47 -0.13 4.74
C ALA A 126 -11.28 0.77 3.81
N ASN A 127 -12.47 0.34 3.49
CA ASN A 127 -13.45 1.10 2.73
C ASN A 127 -14.60 1.49 3.66
N GLY A 128 -14.95 2.76 3.58
CA GLY A 128 -16.19 3.35 4.04
C GLY A 128 -16.58 3.13 5.50
N SER A 129 -17.86 3.15 5.72
CA SER A 129 -18.50 3.07 7.05
C SER A 129 -18.88 1.63 7.46
N GLY A 130 -18.68 0.65 6.59
CA GLY A 130 -19.17 -0.72 6.78
C GLY A 130 -20.66 -0.89 6.51
N ALA A 131 -21.28 0.04 5.79
CA ALA A 131 -22.70 -0.05 5.43
C ALA A 131 -22.94 -1.21 4.46
N ILE A 132 -24.10 -1.85 4.59
CA ILE A 132 -24.52 -2.92 3.68
C ILE A 132 -24.62 -2.37 2.25
N GLY A 133 -23.98 -3.05 1.29
CA GLY A 133 -23.95 -2.62 -0.12
C GLY A 133 -22.81 -1.67 -0.46
N GLU A 134 -21.93 -1.35 0.49
CA GLU A 134 -20.74 -0.56 0.22
C GLU A 134 -19.77 -1.35 -0.68
N VAL A 135 -19.38 -0.75 -1.79
CA VAL A 135 -18.46 -1.35 -2.75
C VAL A 135 -17.02 -0.91 -2.49
N LEU A 136 -16.05 -1.67 -2.98
CA LEU A 136 -14.65 -1.30 -2.95
C LEU A 136 -14.46 0.05 -3.64
N SER A 137 -13.64 0.90 -3.03
CA SER A 137 -13.21 2.15 -3.69
C SER A 137 -12.53 1.82 -5.02
N THR A 138 -12.70 2.69 -6.01
CA THR A 138 -12.02 2.56 -7.30
C THR A 138 -10.51 2.37 -7.07
N PRO A 139 -9.93 1.29 -7.61
CA PRO A 139 -8.50 1.07 -7.55
C PRO A 139 -7.72 2.20 -8.24
N LEU A 140 -6.54 2.52 -7.73
CA LEU A 140 -5.62 3.44 -8.39
C LEU A 140 -4.49 2.63 -9.03
N ILE A 141 -4.23 2.86 -10.31
CA ILE A 141 -3.04 2.31 -10.97
C ILE A 141 -1.82 3.13 -10.54
N GLY A 142 -0.95 2.50 -9.78
CA GLY A 142 0.33 3.06 -9.36
C GLY A 142 1.40 2.86 -10.43
N GLU A 143 1.92 3.94 -10.96
CA GLU A 143 3.07 3.94 -11.88
C GLU A 143 4.38 3.69 -11.12
N PRO A 144 5.50 3.40 -11.82
CA PRO A 144 6.83 3.41 -11.21
C PRO A 144 7.11 4.69 -10.43
N LEU A 145 7.88 4.58 -9.34
CA LEU A 145 8.19 5.65 -8.39
C LEU A 145 6.99 6.16 -7.57
N ILE A 146 5.91 5.38 -7.50
CA ILE A 146 4.81 5.63 -6.57
C ILE A 146 4.87 4.62 -5.43
N GLY A 147 5.09 5.13 -4.21
CA GLY A 147 4.93 4.41 -2.95
C GLY A 147 3.59 4.74 -2.28
N HIS A 148 3.30 4.11 -1.15
CA HIS A 148 2.06 4.36 -0.42
C HIS A 148 2.26 4.28 1.11
N THR A 149 1.38 4.96 1.84
CA THR A 149 1.30 4.84 3.29
C THR A 149 0.59 3.54 3.69
N GLN A 150 0.69 3.17 4.96
CA GLN A 150 0.05 1.98 5.52
C GLN A 150 -1.49 1.96 5.41
N THR A 151 -2.11 3.06 4.99
CA THR A 151 -3.54 3.14 4.68
C THR A 151 -3.93 2.28 3.48
N PHE A 152 -2.96 1.93 2.64
CA PHE A 152 -3.15 1.20 1.40
C PHE A 152 -2.40 -0.12 1.39
N ILE A 153 -2.80 -0.98 0.48
CA ILE A 153 -2.03 -2.12 -0.01
C ILE A 153 -1.75 -1.91 -1.49
N SER A 154 -0.69 -2.53 -1.98
CA SER A 154 -0.43 -2.63 -3.41
C SER A 154 -0.45 -4.08 -3.86
N ILE A 155 -1.04 -4.31 -5.02
CA ILE A 155 -1.06 -5.62 -5.68
C ILE A 155 -0.28 -5.50 -6.97
N GLY A 156 0.59 -6.47 -7.20
CA GLY A 156 1.35 -6.58 -8.43
C GLY A 156 2.78 -6.07 -8.32
N ASN A 157 3.52 -6.49 -9.30
CA ASN A 157 4.91 -6.16 -9.56
C ASN A 157 5.05 -6.20 -11.09
N PHE A 158 4.15 -5.48 -11.78
CA PHE A 158 3.93 -5.58 -13.21
C PHE A 158 4.96 -4.76 -13.99
N ASN A 159 5.36 -5.25 -15.14
CA ASN A 159 6.28 -4.54 -16.02
C ASN A 159 5.54 -3.51 -16.90
N GLU A 160 4.29 -3.77 -17.21
CA GLU A 160 3.47 -2.94 -18.07
C GLU A 160 2.22 -2.43 -17.35
N LYS A 161 1.81 -1.22 -17.71
CA LYS A 161 0.59 -0.60 -17.14
C LYS A 161 -0.66 -1.43 -17.41
N LYS A 162 -0.74 -2.01 -18.61
CA LYS A 162 -1.87 -2.84 -19.03
C LYS A 162 -2.07 -4.09 -18.15
N GLU A 163 -0.99 -4.66 -17.63
CA GLU A 163 -1.08 -5.79 -16.69
C GLU A 163 -1.75 -5.36 -15.39
N ALA A 164 -1.39 -4.18 -14.87
CA ALA A 164 -2.01 -3.62 -13.67
C ALA A 164 -3.49 -3.23 -13.92
N GLU A 165 -3.83 -2.75 -15.11
CA GLU A 165 -5.21 -2.40 -15.50
C GLU A 165 -6.11 -3.64 -15.63
N ASN A 166 -5.54 -4.81 -15.92
CA ASN A 166 -6.28 -6.06 -16.06
C ASN A 166 -6.28 -6.91 -14.77
N CYS A 167 -5.56 -6.49 -13.72
CA CYS A 167 -5.54 -7.17 -12.43
C CYS A 167 -6.84 -6.92 -11.66
#